data_3db1babea9fec5cd7d85f39e6649c49c
#
_entry.id   3db1babea9fec5cd7d85f39e6649c49c
#
_cell.length_a   1.000
_cell.length_b   1.000
_cell.length_c   1.000
_cell.angle_alpha   90.00
_cell.angle_beta   90.00
_cell.angle_gamma   90.00
#
_symmetry.space_group_name_H-M   'P 1'
#
loop_
_entity.id
_entity.type
_entity.pdbx_description
1 polymer ?
#
loop_
_entity_poly.entity_id
_entity_poly.type
_entity_poly.pdbx_seq_one_letter_code
_entity_poly.pdbx_strand_id
1 'polypeptide(L)'
;DAEIEALRNGIASIYPNINGTPEVKKQASRFIKAFINIDIDPECCVPVTGSMQGTYASFLTAGQCTPGKDTILFIDPGFPVQKQQIAVMGYKYESFDVYEYRGERLREALEAHLSKGNIAAMIYSNPNNPAWFCLTDEELKIIGEMANKYDVIVIEDLAYFAMDFRKDLGCPFEPPYQASVARYTDNYIMQISGSKAFSYAGQRIGVTAISNKLYHRSYPGLTQRYGGGTFGTVYIHRVLYALSSGTSHSAQYALAAMLKAANEGKYNF
;
A
#
# COMPACT_ATOMS: atom_id res chain seq x y z
N ASP A 1 -16.95 14.98 12.37
CA ASP A 1 -17.57 16.27 11.94
C ASP A 1 -17.39 16.50 10.43
N ALA A 2 -16.17 16.38 9.85
CA ALA A 2 -15.90 16.70 8.44
C ALA A 2 -16.79 15.92 7.44
N GLU A 3 -17.04 14.63 7.68
CA GLU A 3 -17.95 13.85 6.85
C GLU A 3 -19.40 14.32 6.95
N ILE A 4 -19.85 14.64 8.17
CA ILE A 4 -21.21 15.14 8.41
C ILE A 4 -21.42 16.46 7.67
N GLU A 5 -20.44 17.34 7.73
CA GLU A 5 -20.47 18.63 7.05
C GLU A 5 -20.48 18.45 5.53
N ALA A 6 -19.65 17.57 4.98
CA ALA A 6 -19.63 17.25 3.56
C ALA A 6 -20.98 16.69 3.08
N LEU A 7 -21.61 15.80 3.86
CA LEU A 7 -22.93 15.25 3.55
C LEU A 7 -24.01 16.33 3.60
N ARG A 8 -24.00 17.25 4.58
CA ARG A 8 -24.92 18.40 4.64
C ARG A 8 -24.78 19.32 3.44
N ASN A 9 -23.57 19.44 2.90
CA ASN A 9 -23.28 20.23 1.70
C ASN A 9 -23.56 19.47 0.38
N GLY A 10 -24.21 18.28 0.46
CA GLY A 10 -24.69 17.55 -0.72
C GLY A 10 -23.62 16.75 -1.46
N ILE A 11 -22.45 16.49 -0.84
CA ILE A 11 -21.33 15.80 -1.52
C ILE A 11 -21.71 14.39 -2.02
N ALA A 12 -22.70 13.74 -1.40
CA ALA A 12 -23.16 12.41 -1.80
C ALA A 12 -23.79 12.36 -3.20
N SER A 13 -24.24 13.50 -3.74
CA SER A 13 -24.81 13.60 -5.09
C SER A 13 -23.75 13.79 -6.18
N ILE A 14 -22.47 13.92 -5.84
CA ILE A 14 -21.39 14.27 -6.75
C ILE A 14 -20.38 13.11 -6.81
N TYR A 15 -20.08 12.62 -8.01
CA TYR A 15 -19.00 11.66 -8.20
C TYR A 15 -17.67 12.26 -7.80
N PRO A 16 -16.82 11.56 -7.00
CA PRO A 16 -15.46 11.99 -6.78
C PRO A 16 -14.61 11.78 -8.03
N ASN A 17 -13.51 12.50 -8.14
CA ASN A 17 -12.46 12.10 -9.08
C ASN A 17 -11.96 10.71 -8.71
N ILE A 18 -11.70 9.88 -9.72
CA ILE A 18 -11.26 8.49 -9.53
C ILE A 18 -9.96 8.43 -8.72
N ASN A 19 -9.06 9.38 -8.94
CA ASN A 19 -7.79 9.50 -8.22
C ASN A 19 -7.92 10.17 -6.84
N GLY A 20 -9.14 10.53 -6.42
CA GLY A 20 -9.43 11.09 -5.11
C GLY A 20 -9.47 12.62 -5.04
N THR A 21 -9.93 13.12 -3.90
CA THR A 21 -9.98 14.56 -3.63
C THR A 21 -8.59 15.12 -3.36
N PRO A 22 -8.29 16.38 -3.74
CA PRO A 22 -6.97 16.98 -3.52
C PRO A 22 -6.53 16.95 -2.05
N GLU A 23 -7.48 17.17 -1.13
CA GLU A 23 -7.13 17.27 0.31
C GLU A 23 -6.73 15.90 0.89
N VAL A 24 -7.42 14.80 0.58
CA VAL A 24 -7.02 13.48 1.09
C VAL A 24 -5.65 13.08 0.57
N LYS A 25 -5.35 13.38 -0.69
CA LYS A 25 -4.05 13.10 -1.32
C LYS A 25 -2.92 13.90 -0.64
N LYS A 26 -3.14 15.20 -0.44
CA LYS A 26 -2.20 16.10 0.25
C LYS A 26 -1.93 15.64 1.68
N GLN A 27 -2.98 15.32 2.42
CA GLN A 27 -2.82 14.91 3.82
C GLN A 27 -2.21 13.52 3.94
N ALA A 28 -2.47 12.60 3.01
CA ALA A 28 -1.82 11.29 2.97
C ALA A 28 -0.32 11.40 2.66
N SER A 29 0.08 12.21 1.69
CA SER A 29 1.49 12.50 1.39
C SER A 29 2.20 13.07 2.62
N ARG A 30 1.58 14.05 3.28
CA ARG A 30 2.13 14.65 4.50
C ARG A 30 2.20 13.66 5.66
N PHE A 31 1.23 12.75 5.79
CA PHE A 31 1.22 11.69 6.81
C PHE A 31 2.37 10.71 6.62
N ILE A 32 2.63 10.29 5.40
CA ILE A 32 3.77 9.43 5.08
C ILE A 32 5.08 10.15 5.44
N LYS A 33 5.21 11.43 5.13
CA LYS A 33 6.38 12.22 5.55
C LYS A 33 6.48 12.31 7.07
N ALA A 34 5.37 12.61 7.75
CA ALA A 34 5.35 12.82 9.18
C ALA A 34 5.72 11.58 10.00
N PHE A 35 5.28 10.40 9.57
CA PHE A 35 5.38 9.19 10.40
C PHE A 35 6.28 8.08 9.82
N ILE A 36 6.64 8.15 8.53
CA ILE A 36 7.54 7.19 7.87
C ILE A 36 8.83 7.87 7.42
N ASN A 37 8.82 9.21 7.32
CA ASN A 37 9.92 10.05 6.81
C ASN A 37 10.30 9.75 5.35
N ILE A 38 9.30 9.50 4.51
CA ILE A 38 9.44 9.30 3.07
C ILE A 38 8.73 10.43 2.33
N ASP A 39 9.38 10.98 1.32
CA ASP A 39 8.77 11.97 0.42
C ASP A 39 8.03 11.26 -0.71
N ILE A 40 6.74 11.53 -0.81
CA ILE A 40 5.88 10.99 -1.86
C ILE A 40 4.95 12.10 -2.39
N ASP A 41 4.81 12.19 -3.70
CA ASP A 41 3.96 13.21 -4.30
C ASP A 41 2.47 12.93 -4.00
N PRO A 42 1.68 13.96 -3.71
CA PRO A 42 0.25 13.80 -3.46
C PRO A 42 -0.50 13.05 -4.57
N GLU A 43 -0.08 13.20 -5.84
CA GLU A 43 -0.70 12.47 -6.95
C GLU A 43 -0.52 10.95 -6.85
N CYS A 44 0.55 10.49 -6.20
CA CYS A 44 0.86 9.08 -5.99
C CYS A 44 0.09 8.47 -4.80
N CYS A 45 -0.66 9.28 -4.04
CA CYS A 45 -1.52 8.86 -2.94
C CYS A 45 -2.96 8.74 -3.42
N VAL A 46 -3.46 7.53 -3.56
CA VAL A 46 -4.77 7.23 -4.17
C VAL A 46 -5.72 6.65 -3.13
N PRO A 47 -6.86 7.29 -2.83
CA PRO A 47 -7.85 6.72 -1.93
C PRO A 47 -8.50 5.49 -2.55
N VAL A 48 -8.76 4.49 -1.69
CA VAL A 48 -9.32 3.19 -2.06
C VAL A 48 -10.40 2.76 -1.08
N THR A 49 -11.30 1.87 -1.49
CA THR A 49 -12.37 1.32 -0.66
C THR A 49 -11.80 0.30 0.34
N GLY A 50 -11.11 0.82 1.34
CA GLY A 50 -10.28 0.06 2.27
C GLY A 50 -9.03 -0.50 1.60
N SER A 51 -8.03 -0.89 2.41
CA SER A 51 -6.81 -1.52 1.89
C SER A 51 -7.07 -2.83 1.15
N MET A 52 -8.24 -3.45 1.35
CA MET A 52 -8.67 -4.63 0.59
C MET A 52 -8.81 -4.35 -0.91
N GLN A 53 -9.42 -3.23 -1.30
CA GLN A 53 -9.43 -2.83 -2.71
C GLN A 53 -8.02 -2.44 -3.17
N GLY A 54 -7.27 -1.77 -2.29
CA GLY A 54 -5.89 -1.36 -2.59
C GLY A 54 -4.97 -2.54 -2.89
N THR A 55 -5.01 -3.61 -2.08
CA THR A 55 -4.21 -4.82 -2.34
C THR A 55 -4.68 -5.55 -3.60
N TYR A 56 -6.00 -5.69 -3.80
CA TYR A 56 -6.55 -6.30 -5.02
C TYR A 56 -6.07 -5.57 -6.28
N ALA A 57 -6.22 -4.26 -6.31
CA ALA A 57 -5.78 -3.43 -7.44
C ALA A 57 -4.25 -3.48 -7.64
N SER A 58 -3.48 -3.53 -6.55
CA SER A 58 -2.02 -3.64 -6.61
C SER A 58 -1.57 -4.98 -7.20
N PHE A 59 -2.15 -6.09 -6.75
CA PHE A 59 -1.87 -7.42 -7.31
C PHE A 59 -2.23 -7.49 -8.79
N LEU A 60 -3.43 -7.02 -9.14
CA LEU A 60 -3.90 -7.06 -10.52
C LEU A 60 -3.01 -6.24 -11.45
N THR A 61 -2.61 -5.04 -11.03
CA THR A 61 -1.74 -4.18 -11.84
C THR A 61 -0.33 -4.76 -11.94
N ALA A 62 0.26 -5.18 -10.81
CA ALA A 62 1.61 -5.74 -10.77
C ALA A 62 1.74 -7.01 -11.63
N GLY A 63 0.77 -7.93 -11.53
CA GLY A 63 0.76 -9.17 -12.32
C GLY A 63 0.59 -8.97 -13.84
N GLN A 64 0.25 -7.75 -14.26
CA GLN A 64 0.15 -7.39 -15.68
C GLN A 64 1.35 -6.60 -16.22
N CYS A 65 2.30 -6.21 -15.35
CA CYS A 65 3.42 -5.35 -15.73
C CYS A 65 4.38 -6.01 -16.74
N THR A 66 4.77 -7.24 -16.44
CA THR A 66 5.81 -7.94 -17.20
C THR A 66 5.31 -9.31 -17.62
N PRO A 67 5.28 -9.61 -18.94
CA PRO A 67 4.91 -10.94 -19.41
C PRO A 67 5.75 -12.03 -18.74
N GLY A 68 5.08 -13.09 -18.23
CA GLY A 68 5.72 -14.18 -17.52
C GLY A 68 5.89 -13.99 -16.01
N LYS A 69 5.66 -12.78 -15.48
CA LYS A 69 5.60 -12.52 -14.04
C LYS A 69 4.13 -12.45 -13.61
N ASP A 70 3.55 -13.57 -13.25
CA ASP A 70 2.12 -13.71 -12.87
C ASP A 70 1.91 -14.25 -11.45
N THR A 71 2.98 -14.34 -10.68
CA THR A 71 2.99 -14.95 -9.35
C THR A 71 3.25 -13.89 -8.28
N ILE A 72 2.51 -13.95 -7.17
CA ILE A 72 2.69 -13.09 -6.00
C ILE A 72 3.35 -13.89 -4.89
N LEU A 73 4.44 -13.37 -4.32
CA LEU A 73 5.14 -13.97 -3.18
C LEU A 73 4.59 -13.42 -1.87
N PHE A 74 4.12 -14.30 -0.99
CA PHE A 74 3.68 -13.95 0.35
C PHE A 74 4.77 -14.25 1.38
N ILE A 75 5.18 -13.25 2.13
CA ILE A 75 6.02 -13.41 3.32
C ILE A 75 5.06 -13.69 4.49
N ASP A 76 4.80 -14.97 4.72
CA ASP A 76 3.85 -15.43 5.73
C ASP A 76 4.45 -15.43 7.15
N PRO A 77 3.60 -15.45 8.18
CA PRO A 77 2.15 -15.41 8.15
C PRO A 77 1.60 -14.05 7.69
N GLY A 78 0.46 -14.05 7.00
CA GLY A 78 -0.17 -12.85 6.47
C GLY A 78 -1.70 -12.94 6.52
N PHE A 79 -2.37 -11.88 6.09
CA PHE A 79 -3.83 -11.82 6.08
C PHE A 79 -4.41 -12.76 5.01
N PRO A 80 -5.14 -13.83 5.39
CA PRO A 80 -5.45 -14.93 4.46
C PRO A 80 -6.36 -14.52 3.29
N VAL A 81 -7.16 -13.45 3.46
CA VAL A 81 -8.06 -12.97 2.39
C VAL A 81 -7.27 -12.44 1.17
N GLN A 82 -6.03 -12.01 1.36
CA GLN A 82 -5.18 -11.58 0.25
C GLN A 82 -4.86 -12.74 -0.71
N LYS A 83 -4.69 -13.98 -0.19
CA LYS A 83 -4.55 -15.18 -1.04
C LYS A 83 -5.85 -15.53 -1.77
N GLN A 84 -7.00 -15.28 -1.16
CA GLN A 84 -8.30 -15.40 -1.85
C GLN A 84 -8.41 -14.41 -3.02
N GLN A 85 -7.87 -13.18 -2.87
CA GLN A 85 -7.83 -12.22 -3.97
C GLN A 85 -7.02 -12.76 -5.16
N ILE A 86 -5.88 -13.42 -4.89
CA ILE A 86 -5.07 -14.04 -5.94
C ILE A 86 -5.85 -15.14 -6.66
N ALA A 87 -6.57 -16.00 -5.91
CA ALA A 87 -7.40 -17.05 -6.49
C ALA A 87 -8.53 -16.47 -7.36
N VAL A 88 -9.20 -15.40 -6.92
CA VAL A 88 -10.26 -14.72 -7.69
C VAL A 88 -9.72 -14.14 -9.00
N MET A 89 -8.49 -13.63 -9.00
CA MET A 89 -7.82 -13.09 -10.21
C MET A 89 -7.31 -14.18 -11.16
N GLY A 90 -7.25 -15.43 -10.73
CA GLY A 90 -6.63 -16.51 -11.48
C GLY A 90 -5.10 -16.43 -11.53
N TYR A 91 -4.47 -15.69 -10.63
CA TYR A 91 -3.03 -15.60 -10.49
C TYR A 91 -2.50 -16.74 -9.63
N LYS A 92 -1.18 -16.92 -9.67
CA LYS A 92 -0.46 -17.86 -8.81
C LYS A 92 0.10 -17.15 -7.59
N TYR A 93 0.34 -17.90 -6.53
CA TYR A 93 1.15 -17.40 -5.43
C TYR A 93 2.15 -18.43 -4.96
N GLU A 94 3.22 -17.95 -4.38
CA GLU A 94 4.18 -18.70 -3.59
C GLU A 94 4.23 -18.08 -2.19
N SER A 95 4.68 -18.85 -1.20
CA SER A 95 4.85 -18.30 0.15
C SER A 95 5.95 -19.05 0.91
N PHE A 96 6.51 -18.38 1.91
CA PHE A 96 7.37 -18.99 2.93
C PHE A 96 7.07 -18.41 4.30
N ASP A 97 7.33 -19.15 5.36
CA ASP A 97 7.15 -18.68 6.74
C ASP A 97 8.39 -17.89 7.18
N VAL A 98 8.22 -16.60 7.46
CA VAL A 98 9.32 -15.70 7.86
C VAL A 98 9.96 -16.09 9.19
N TYR A 99 9.26 -16.81 10.06
CA TYR A 99 9.84 -17.29 11.32
C TYR A 99 11.01 -18.27 11.12
N GLU A 100 11.00 -18.99 10.00
CA GLU A 100 12.11 -19.88 9.63
C GLU A 100 13.30 -19.10 9.04
N TYR A 101 13.11 -17.85 8.65
CA TYR A 101 14.07 -17.06 7.89
C TYR A 101 14.26 -15.63 8.44
N ARG A 102 14.31 -15.44 9.76
CA ARG A 102 14.57 -14.13 10.36
C ARG A 102 16.02 -13.66 10.15
N GLY A 103 16.20 -12.32 10.11
CA GLY A 103 17.50 -11.68 9.90
C GLY A 103 18.09 -11.99 8.52
N GLU A 104 19.39 -12.23 8.42
CA GLU A 104 20.09 -12.49 7.15
C GLU A 104 19.57 -13.73 6.40
N ARG A 105 18.99 -14.71 7.08
CA ARG A 105 18.39 -15.88 6.43
C ARG A 105 17.21 -15.53 5.53
N LEU A 106 16.60 -14.34 5.72
CA LEU A 106 15.55 -13.84 4.84
C LEU A 106 16.03 -13.71 3.39
N ARG A 107 17.30 -13.37 3.20
CA ARG A 107 17.91 -13.28 1.87
C ARG A 107 17.88 -14.61 1.14
N GLU A 108 18.14 -15.72 1.84
CA GLU A 108 18.13 -17.07 1.25
C GLU A 108 16.72 -17.44 0.76
N ALA A 109 15.71 -17.19 1.58
CA ALA A 109 14.31 -17.46 1.21
C ALA A 109 13.89 -16.62 0.01
N LEU A 110 14.19 -15.33 0.01
CA LEU A 110 13.85 -14.43 -1.09
C LEU A 110 14.59 -14.84 -2.38
N GLU A 111 15.89 -15.18 -2.32
CA GLU A 111 16.67 -15.65 -3.47
C GLU A 111 16.06 -16.93 -4.08
N ALA A 112 15.65 -17.89 -3.24
CA ALA A 112 15.07 -19.15 -3.70
C ALA A 112 13.76 -18.97 -4.49
N HIS A 113 13.00 -17.91 -4.18
CA HIS A 113 11.75 -17.60 -4.90
C HIS A 113 11.99 -16.64 -6.08
N LEU A 114 12.70 -15.56 -5.87
CA LEU A 114 12.82 -14.47 -6.84
C LEU A 114 13.71 -14.86 -8.05
N SER A 115 14.70 -15.72 -7.86
CA SER A 115 15.58 -16.18 -8.93
C SER A 115 14.85 -17.00 -10.02
N LYS A 116 13.65 -17.50 -9.74
CA LYS A 116 12.81 -18.18 -10.74
C LYS A 116 12.30 -17.26 -11.85
N GLY A 117 12.26 -15.94 -11.60
CA GLY A 117 11.90 -14.93 -12.60
C GLY A 117 10.39 -14.78 -12.86
N ASN A 118 9.52 -15.47 -12.11
CA ASN A 118 8.07 -15.44 -12.28
C ASN A 118 7.32 -14.53 -11.29
N ILE A 119 8.02 -13.98 -10.29
CA ILE A 119 7.41 -13.16 -9.24
C ILE A 119 7.21 -11.72 -9.76
N ALA A 120 5.96 -11.27 -9.75
CA ALA A 120 5.58 -9.89 -10.10
C ALA A 120 5.67 -8.93 -8.92
N ALA A 121 5.20 -9.40 -7.76
CA ALA A 121 5.21 -8.64 -6.52
C ALA A 121 5.38 -9.56 -5.32
N MET A 122 5.82 -8.99 -4.21
CA MET A 122 5.80 -9.63 -2.89
C MET A 122 5.03 -8.78 -1.90
N ILE A 123 4.43 -9.42 -0.90
CA ILE A 123 3.63 -8.74 0.12
C ILE A 123 3.95 -9.24 1.52
N TYR A 124 3.91 -8.31 2.46
CA TYR A 124 3.91 -8.54 3.91
C TYR A 124 3.10 -7.47 4.63
N SER A 125 2.72 -7.70 5.89
CA SER A 125 2.16 -6.67 6.76
C SER A 125 3.12 -6.32 7.90
N ASN A 126 3.20 -5.04 8.28
CA ASN A 126 4.12 -4.55 9.30
C ASN A 126 3.55 -3.35 10.09
N PRO A 127 3.13 -3.51 11.35
CA PRO A 127 3.06 -4.74 12.15
C PRO A 127 2.20 -5.84 11.52
N ASN A 128 2.56 -7.10 11.82
CA ASN A 128 1.97 -8.25 11.17
C ASN A 128 0.59 -8.64 11.73
N ASN A 129 -0.29 -9.04 10.84
CA ASN A 129 -1.54 -9.72 11.16
C ASN A 129 -1.52 -11.11 10.47
N PRO A 130 -1.65 -12.24 11.21
CA PRO A 130 -2.15 -12.35 12.59
C PRO A 130 -1.06 -12.48 13.67
N ALA A 131 0.21 -12.60 13.32
CA ALA A 131 1.24 -13.06 14.24
C ALA A 131 1.86 -11.96 15.13
N TRP A 132 1.50 -10.69 14.89
CA TRP A 132 1.89 -9.54 15.69
C TRP A 132 3.40 -9.34 15.89
N PHE A 133 4.20 -9.66 14.88
CA PHE A 133 5.60 -9.29 14.86
C PHE A 133 5.83 -8.07 13.97
N CYS A 134 7.00 -7.45 14.12
CA CYS A 134 7.48 -6.44 13.19
C CYS A 134 8.75 -6.94 12.52
N LEU A 135 8.88 -6.64 11.23
CA LEU A 135 10.15 -6.77 10.52
C LEU A 135 11.11 -5.70 11.03
N THR A 136 12.36 -6.09 11.19
CA THR A 136 13.44 -5.16 11.55
C THR A 136 13.84 -4.29 10.36
N ASP A 137 14.53 -3.20 10.65
CA ASP A 137 15.04 -2.32 9.60
C ASP A 137 16.04 -3.04 8.66
N GLU A 138 16.84 -3.98 9.22
CA GLU A 138 17.73 -4.85 8.47
C GLU A 138 16.96 -5.82 7.55
N GLU A 139 15.91 -6.43 8.03
CA GLU A 139 15.05 -7.31 7.22
C GLU A 139 14.37 -6.53 6.10
N LEU A 140 13.88 -5.32 6.36
CA LEU A 140 13.30 -4.43 5.34
C LEU A 140 14.34 -4.00 4.31
N LYS A 141 15.59 -3.77 4.73
CA LYS A 141 16.71 -3.51 3.82
C LYS A 141 16.95 -4.69 2.89
N ILE A 142 16.98 -5.91 3.42
CA ILE A 142 17.12 -7.13 2.61
C ILE A 142 16.00 -7.24 1.59
N ILE A 143 14.74 -7.02 2.00
CA ILE A 143 13.58 -7.03 1.09
C ILE A 143 13.76 -6.00 -0.03
N GLY A 144 14.16 -4.77 0.31
CA GLY A 144 14.38 -3.71 -0.67
C GLY A 144 15.51 -4.01 -1.65
N GLU A 145 16.64 -4.53 -1.18
CA GLU A 145 17.78 -4.95 -2.01
C GLU A 145 17.37 -6.05 -2.99
N MET A 146 16.63 -7.04 -2.50
CA MET A 146 16.16 -8.16 -3.32
C MET A 146 15.09 -7.72 -4.34
N ALA A 147 14.21 -6.79 -3.94
CA ALA A 147 13.26 -6.16 -4.87
C ALA A 147 13.96 -5.43 -6.02
N ASN A 148 15.04 -4.70 -5.72
CA ASN A 148 15.84 -4.01 -6.72
C ASN A 148 16.59 -5.00 -7.64
N LYS A 149 17.17 -6.06 -7.07
CA LYS A 149 17.93 -7.08 -7.81
C LYS A 149 17.08 -7.81 -8.84
N TYR A 150 15.84 -8.16 -8.47
CA TYR A 150 14.95 -8.97 -9.31
C TYR A 150 13.85 -8.17 -9.99
N ASP A 151 13.85 -6.87 -9.84
CA ASP A 151 12.79 -5.97 -10.36
C ASP A 151 11.39 -6.45 -9.99
N VAL A 152 11.14 -6.53 -8.68
CA VAL A 152 9.89 -7.00 -8.07
C VAL A 152 9.26 -5.86 -7.27
N ILE A 153 7.95 -5.71 -7.36
CA ILE A 153 7.21 -4.70 -6.60
C ILE A 153 6.97 -5.21 -5.18
N VAL A 154 7.24 -4.39 -4.17
CA VAL A 154 6.93 -4.68 -2.77
C VAL A 154 5.62 -4.02 -2.37
N ILE A 155 4.66 -4.80 -1.90
CA ILE A 155 3.40 -4.30 -1.35
C ILE A 155 3.51 -4.38 0.17
N GLU A 156 3.57 -3.23 0.81
CA GLU A 156 3.68 -3.10 2.26
C GLU A 156 2.30 -2.80 2.85
N ASP A 157 1.70 -3.77 3.55
CA ASP A 157 0.41 -3.60 4.20
C ASP A 157 0.61 -2.99 5.60
N LEU A 158 0.35 -1.69 5.70
CA LEU A 158 0.44 -0.90 6.92
C LEU A 158 -0.93 -0.71 7.60
N ALA A 159 -1.83 -1.68 7.49
CA ALA A 159 -3.15 -1.59 8.11
C ALA A 159 -3.08 -1.38 9.64
N TYR A 160 -2.04 -1.90 10.28
CA TYR A 160 -1.77 -1.74 11.72
C TYR A 160 -0.70 -0.68 11.99
N PHE A 161 -0.70 0.38 11.21
CA PHE A 161 0.20 1.52 11.33
C PHE A 161 0.29 2.01 12.78
N ALA A 162 1.52 2.35 13.23
CA ALA A 162 1.88 2.84 14.57
C ALA A 162 1.55 1.88 15.75
N MET A 163 1.11 0.65 15.49
CA MET A 163 0.76 -0.31 16.54
C MET A 163 1.94 -1.20 16.97
N ASP A 164 3.19 -0.76 16.80
CA ASP A 164 4.36 -1.32 17.49
C ASP A 164 4.52 -0.62 18.84
N PHE A 165 3.87 -1.15 19.86
CA PHE A 165 3.84 -0.55 21.20
C PHE A 165 5.18 -0.59 21.95
N ARG A 166 6.25 -1.09 21.32
CA ARG A 166 7.62 -1.02 21.85
C ARG A 166 8.27 0.34 21.57
N LYS A 167 7.66 1.14 20.70
CA LYS A 167 8.14 2.45 20.27
C LYS A 167 7.01 3.47 20.35
N ASP A 168 7.34 4.70 20.68
CA ASP A 168 6.42 5.82 20.50
C ASP A 168 6.51 6.31 19.04
N LEU A 169 5.55 5.89 18.23
CA LEU A 169 5.45 6.23 16.81
C LEU A 169 4.45 7.37 16.57
N GLY A 170 3.92 7.97 17.63
CA GLY A 170 2.83 8.94 17.55
C GLY A 170 3.26 10.40 17.31
N CYS A 171 4.56 10.71 17.34
CA CYS A 171 5.07 12.08 17.16
C CYS A 171 5.29 12.38 15.66
N PRO A 172 4.52 13.31 15.05
CA PRO A 172 4.72 13.63 13.65
C PRO A 172 6.04 14.39 13.42
N PHE A 173 6.76 14.05 12.35
CA PHE A 173 8.02 14.65 11.90
C PHE A 173 9.21 14.46 12.85
N GLU A 174 9.08 13.62 13.84
CA GLU A 174 10.13 13.30 14.81
C GLU A 174 10.35 11.77 14.91
N PRO A 175 11.60 11.32 15.05
CA PRO A 175 11.86 9.90 15.29
C PRO A 175 11.37 9.47 16.70
N PRO A 176 11.06 8.18 16.88
CA PRO A 176 11.19 7.11 15.90
C PRO A 176 10.10 7.11 14.84
N TYR A 177 10.46 6.74 13.60
CA TYR A 177 9.49 6.59 12.51
C TYR A 177 9.06 5.12 12.35
N GLN A 178 7.85 4.90 11.83
CA GLN A 178 7.44 3.58 11.36
C GLN A 178 8.47 3.05 10.35
N ALA A 179 8.99 1.85 10.59
CA ALA A 179 9.91 1.20 9.68
C ALA A 179 9.18 0.84 8.37
N SER A 180 9.84 1.03 7.23
CA SER A 180 9.27 0.80 5.90
C SER A 180 10.36 0.44 4.90
N VAL A 181 10.02 -0.45 3.96
CA VAL A 181 10.87 -0.82 2.83
C VAL A 181 11.19 0.36 1.90
N ALA A 182 10.37 1.39 1.92
CA ALA A 182 10.52 2.59 1.09
C ALA A 182 11.86 3.33 1.27
N ARG A 183 12.60 3.02 2.34
CA ARG A 183 13.96 3.54 2.56
C ARG A 183 15.01 2.85 1.68
N TYR A 184 14.69 1.69 1.12
CA TYR A 184 15.67 0.80 0.48
C TYR A 184 15.36 0.47 -0.97
N THR A 185 14.17 0.81 -1.44
CA THR A 185 13.74 0.60 -2.83
C THR A 185 12.73 1.66 -3.26
N ASP A 186 12.69 1.95 -4.56
CA ASP A 186 11.63 2.72 -5.20
C ASP A 186 10.51 1.82 -5.78
N ASN A 187 10.66 0.50 -5.72
CA ASN A 187 9.67 -0.46 -6.21
C ASN A 187 8.68 -0.83 -5.10
N TYR A 188 7.98 0.15 -4.52
CA TYR A 188 7.06 -0.11 -3.42
C TYR A 188 5.66 0.50 -3.61
N ILE A 189 4.71 -0.15 -2.94
CA ILE A 189 3.33 0.32 -2.73
C ILE A 189 3.03 0.16 -1.24
N MET A 190 2.58 1.23 -0.58
CA MET A 190 2.10 1.19 0.81
C MET A 190 0.57 1.16 0.82
N GLN A 191 -0.01 0.33 1.69
CA GLN A 191 -1.44 0.30 1.97
C GLN A 191 -1.71 0.89 3.35
N ILE A 192 -2.23 2.11 3.41
CA ILE A 192 -2.60 2.80 4.64
C ILE A 192 -4.10 2.66 4.85
N SER A 193 -4.51 2.04 5.96
CA SER A 193 -5.92 1.77 6.23
C SER A 193 -6.52 2.76 7.23
N GLY A 194 -7.72 3.25 6.93
CA GLY A 194 -8.54 3.96 7.92
C GLY A 194 -9.13 3.04 9.00
N SER A 195 -9.11 1.72 8.76
CA SER A 195 -9.88 0.76 9.59
C SER A 195 -9.33 0.56 10.99
N LYS A 196 -8.00 0.61 11.18
CA LYS A 196 -7.34 0.27 12.46
C LYS A 196 -6.82 1.53 13.15
N ALA A 197 -5.78 2.16 12.62
CA ALA A 197 -5.18 3.36 13.21
C ALA A 197 -6.19 4.50 13.47
N PHE A 198 -7.21 4.63 12.64
CA PHE A 198 -8.25 5.65 12.79
C PHE A 198 -9.62 5.12 13.27
N SER A 199 -9.71 3.84 13.63
CA SER A 199 -10.97 3.20 14.08
C SER A 199 -12.16 3.44 13.15
N TYR A 200 -11.91 3.49 11.84
CA TYR A 200 -12.88 3.92 10.82
C TYR A 200 -13.23 2.80 9.82
N ALA A 201 -13.29 1.56 10.34
CA ALA A 201 -13.45 0.35 9.53
C ALA A 201 -14.76 0.31 8.73
N GLY A 202 -15.85 0.84 9.31
CA GLY A 202 -17.19 0.80 8.69
C GLY A 202 -17.31 1.63 7.42
N GLN A 203 -16.50 2.68 7.25
CA GLN A 203 -16.55 3.57 6.10
C GLN A 203 -15.77 3.09 4.88
N ARG A 204 -15.06 1.98 5.01
CA ARG A 204 -14.36 1.34 3.88
C ARG A 204 -13.43 2.31 3.13
N ILE A 205 -12.53 2.97 3.85
CA ILE A 205 -11.61 3.95 3.28
C ILE A 205 -10.15 3.64 3.67
N GLY A 206 -9.25 3.86 2.73
CA GLY A 206 -7.80 3.77 2.89
C GLY A 206 -7.10 4.52 1.80
N VAL A 207 -5.78 4.48 1.79
CA VAL A 207 -4.94 5.09 0.75
C VAL A 207 -3.93 4.05 0.28
N THR A 208 -3.83 3.87 -1.02
CA THR A 208 -2.68 3.25 -1.68
C THR A 208 -1.69 4.34 -2.05
N ALA A 209 -0.49 4.28 -1.49
CA ALA A 209 0.59 5.18 -1.83
C ALA A 209 1.62 4.43 -2.69
N ILE A 210 1.77 4.85 -3.94
CA ILE A 210 2.69 4.25 -4.92
C ILE A 210 3.94 5.12 -4.96
N SER A 211 5.15 4.55 -4.90
CA SER A 211 6.36 5.38 -4.97
C SER A 211 6.35 6.27 -6.21
N ASN A 212 6.94 7.46 -6.14
CA ASN A 212 6.98 8.40 -7.26
C ASN A 212 7.55 7.74 -8.51
N LYS A 213 8.62 6.96 -8.37
CA LYS A 213 9.28 6.31 -9.50
C LYS A 213 8.42 5.19 -10.09
N LEU A 214 7.82 4.34 -9.27
CA LEU A 214 6.93 3.27 -9.74
C LEU A 214 5.68 3.84 -10.39
N TYR A 215 5.10 4.91 -9.83
CA TYR A 215 3.89 5.56 -10.37
C TYR A 215 4.08 6.01 -11.83
N HIS A 216 5.25 6.59 -12.13
CA HIS A 216 5.56 7.11 -13.46
C HIS A 216 6.22 6.07 -14.40
N ARG A 217 6.46 4.86 -13.92
CA ARG A 217 7.11 3.80 -14.68
C ARG A 217 6.15 3.15 -15.68
N SER A 218 6.59 3.01 -16.93
CA SER A 218 5.91 2.23 -17.97
C SER A 218 6.39 0.78 -17.96
N TYR A 219 5.49 -0.14 -18.31
CA TYR A 219 5.77 -1.57 -18.36
C TYR A 219 5.28 -2.18 -19.68
N PRO A 220 6.02 -3.16 -20.25
CA PRO A 220 5.66 -3.78 -21.55
C PRO A 220 4.28 -4.41 -21.54
N GLY A 221 3.93 -5.13 -20.47
CA GLY A 221 2.64 -5.78 -20.36
C GLY A 221 1.47 -4.80 -20.26
N LEU A 222 1.66 -3.67 -19.56
CA LEU A 222 0.66 -2.62 -19.47
C LEU A 222 0.47 -1.93 -20.82
N THR A 223 1.56 -1.67 -21.54
CA THR A 223 1.50 -1.09 -22.89
C THR A 223 0.79 -2.03 -23.85
N GLN A 224 1.11 -3.30 -23.85
CA GLN A 224 0.46 -4.32 -24.69
C GLN A 224 -1.04 -4.43 -24.41
N ARG A 225 -1.44 -4.40 -23.13
CA ARG A 225 -2.85 -4.61 -22.72
C ARG A 225 -3.71 -3.36 -22.88
N TYR A 226 -3.18 -2.19 -22.59
CA TYR A 226 -3.94 -0.94 -22.48
C TYR A 226 -3.60 0.12 -23.54
N GLY A 227 -2.67 -0.19 -24.42
CA GLY A 227 -2.22 0.74 -25.46
C GLY A 227 -1.27 1.84 -24.97
N GLY A 228 -0.74 1.70 -23.74
CA GLY A 228 0.16 2.66 -23.09
C GLY A 228 -0.25 2.98 -21.66
N GLY A 229 0.46 3.93 -21.06
CA GLY A 229 0.25 4.37 -19.69
C GLY A 229 1.37 3.94 -18.74
N THR A 230 1.49 4.67 -17.65
CA THR A 230 2.38 4.35 -16.54
C THR A 230 1.67 3.44 -15.55
N PHE A 231 2.42 2.84 -14.60
CA PHE A 231 1.84 2.02 -13.55
C PHE A 231 0.70 2.77 -12.82
N GLY A 232 0.94 4.01 -12.38
CA GLY A 232 -0.05 4.81 -11.65
C GLY A 232 -1.28 5.14 -12.48
N THR A 233 -1.11 5.51 -13.76
CA THR A 233 -2.26 5.82 -14.63
C THR A 233 -3.10 4.59 -14.94
N VAL A 234 -2.47 3.42 -15.12
CA VAL A 234 -3.20 2.15 -15.32
C VAL A 234 -3.91 1.73 -14.04
N TYR A 235 -3.21 1.80 -12.89
CA TYR A 235 -3.80 1.51 -11.58
C TYR A 235 -5.08 2.31 -11.34
N ILE A 236 -5.08 3.62 -11.62
CA ILE A 236 -6.21 4.51 -11.40
C ILE A 236 -7.26 4.36 -12.50
N HIS A 237 -6.88 4.65 -13.76
CA HIS A 237 -7.83 4.87 -14.85
C HIS A 237 -8.27 3.59 -15.57
N ARG A 238 -7.66 2.45 -15.26
CA ARG A 238 -8.08 1.15 -15.78
C ARG A 238 -8.59 0.25 -14.65
N VAL A 239 -7.77 0.00 -13.64
CA VAL A 239 -8.09 -0.98 -12.60
C VAL A 239 -9.09 -0.43 -11.59
N LEU A 240 -8.80 0.67 -10.90
CA LEU A 240 -9.75 1.24 -9.92
C LEU A 240 -11.04 1.73 -10.58
N TYR A 241 -10.93 2.31 -11.77
CA TYR A 241 -12.13 2.74 -12.50
C TYR A 241 -13.06 1.57 -12.80
N ALA A 242 -12.52 0.45 -13.25
CA ALA A 242 -13.31 -0.76 -13.52
C ALA A 242 -13.87 -1.42 -12.25
N LEU A 243 -13.18 -1.27 -11.10
CA LEU A 243 -13.61 -1.87 -9.83
C LEU A 243 -14.74 -1.09 -9.14
N SER A 244 -14.68 0.25 -9.13
CA SER A 244 -15.61 1.05 -8.32
C SER A 244 -15.88 2.46 -8.84
N SER A 245 -15.24 2.88 -9.93
CA SER A 245 -15.35 4.27 -10.44
C SER A 245 -14.98 5.35 -9.41
N GLY A 246 -14.10 5.02 -8.47
CA GLY A 246 -13.69 5.86 -7.35
C GLY A 246 -14.13 5.28 -6.00
N THR A 247 -13.78 5.95 -4.91
CA THR A 247 -14.17 5.55 -3.55
C THR A 247 -15.13 6.57 -2.93
N SER A 248 -15.78 6.21 -1.82
CA SER A 248 -16.78 7.05 -1.15
C SER A 248 -16.34 8.50 -0.99
N HIS A 249 -17.09 9.44 -1.55
CA HIS A 249 -16.73 10.86 -1.58
C HIS A 249 -16.71 11.45 -0.16
N SER A 250 -17.74 11.17 0.65
CA SER A 250 -17.83 11.68 2.03
C SER A 250 -16.75 11.09 2.94
N ALA A 251 -16.43 9.81 2.79
CA ALA A 251 -15.39 9.14 3.57
C ALA A 251 -13.99 9.72 3.31
N GLN A 252 -13.74 10.27 2.11
CA GLN A 252 -12.48 10.95 1.80
C GLN A 252 -12.31 12.22 2.63
N TYR A 253 -13.38 13.00 2.86
CA TYR A 253 -13.35 14.17 3.73
C TYR A 253 -13.03 13.80 5.17
N ALA A 254 -13.63 12.71 5.66
CA ALA A 254 -13.33 12.21 7.00
C ALA A 254 -11.88 11.76 7.14
N LEU A 255 -11.38 10.94 6.21
CA LEU A 255 -10.00 10.48 6.25
C LEU A 255 -9.01 11.65 6.14
N ALA A 256 -9.26 12.62 5.26
CA ALA A 256 -8.44 13.82 5.15
C ALA A 256 -8.35 14.59 6.46
N ALA A 257 -9.48 14.75 7.17
CA ALA A 257 -9.51 15.44 8.46
C ALA A 257 -8.75 14.67 9.55
N MET A 258 -8.86 13.32 9.57
CA MET A 258 -8.13 12.48 10.52
C MET A 258 -6.61 12.51 10.26
N LEU A 259 -6.21 12.37 9.00
CA LEU A 259 -4.80 12.48 8.59
C LEU A 259 -4.24 13.86 8.94
N LYS A 260 -5.01 14.94 8.71
CA LYS A 260 -4.62 16.30 9.08
C LYS A 260 -4.43 16.45 10.59
N ALA A 261 -5.36 15.92 11.38
CA ALA A 261 -5.24 15.95 12.85
C ALA A 261 -3.99 15.20 13.33
N ALA A 262 -3.68 14.04 12.75
CA ALA A 262 -2.45 13.30 13.03
C ALA A 262 -1.20 14.11 12.64
N ASN A 263 -1.17 14.69 11.44
CA ASN A 263 -0.07 15.51 10.95
C ASN A 263 0.20 16.76 11.80
N GLU A 264 -0.80 17.23 12.52
CA GLU A 264 -0.73 18.38 13.43
C GLU A 264 -0.47 17.96 14.89
N GLY A 265 -0.23 16.69 15.16
CA GLY A 265 -0.01 16.17 16.51
C GLY A 265 -1.24 16.21 17.42
N LYS A 266 -2.43 16.30 16.81
CA LYS A 266 -3.72 16.36 17.53
C LYS A 266 -4.42 15.00 17.66
N TYR A 267 -3.83 13.97 17.08
CA TYR A 267 -4.33 12.61 17.12
C TYR A 267 -3.31 11.73 17.84
N ASN A 268 -3.79 10.99 18.82
CA ASN A 268 -2.97 10.03 19.56
C ASN A 268 -3.29 8.63 19.06
N PHE A 269 -2.28 7.92 18.57
CA PHE A 269 -2.40 6.54 18.08
C PHE A 269 -2.45 5.54 19.21
#